data_bb29c752be4358ea2ff79043608d21ce
#
_entry.id   bb29c752be4358ea2ff79043608d21ce
#
_cell.length_a   1.000
_cell.length_b   1.000
_cell.length_c   1.000
_cell.angle_alpha   90.00
_cell.angle_beta   90.00
_cell.angle_gamma   90.00
#
_symmetry.space_group_name_H-M   'P 1'
#
loop_
_entity.id
_entity.type
_entity.pdbx_description
1 polymer ?
#
loop_
_entity_poly.entity_id
_entity_poly.type
_entity_poly.pdbx_seq_one_letter_code
_entity_poly.pdbx_strand_id
1 'polypeptide(L)'
;MTKAIFITATGTDVGKTYISALIVKKLRELGYNCGYFKPALSGAIEKDGKLIPGDCDFVLKTAGINANPMDYVSYVYKTAVSPHLASEIENKPIKIEKIKSDFEKIKKEFDYLVVEGAGGIVCPFNLREQKLLLPDIIKELDLDILVVASASLGTINSTVLTIEYAKQQGINVKGIILNNYDENDFMQKDNKIQVENLTGANVVATVKSNDITINDLSKFFKEV
;
A
#
# COMPACT_ATOMS: atom_id res chain seq x y z
N MET A 1 -9.76 -8.27 -18.15
CA MET A 1 -10.06 -7.37 -17.01
C MET A 1 -8.80 -7.27 -16.17
N THR A 2 -8.50 -6.10 -15.66
CA THR A 2 -7.35 -5.87 -14.79
C THR A 2 -7.58 -6.53 -13.44
N LYS A 3 -6.54 -7.10 -12.84
CA LYS A 3 -6.57 -7.60 -11.47
C LYS A 3 -5.83 -6.63 -10.55
N ALA A 4 -6.43 -6.22 -9.44
CA ALA A 4 -5.81 -5.27 -8.53
C ALA A 4 -5.85 -5.72 -7.08
N ILE A 5 -4.92 -5.20 -6.27
CA ILE A 5 -4.84 -5.41 -4.84
C ILE A 5 -4.44 -4.11 -4.15
N PHE A 6 -4.99 -3.84 -2.97
CA PHE A 6 -4.63 -2.69 -2.19
C PHE A 6 -3.66 -3.07 -1.06
N ILE A 7 -2.53 -2.38 -0.97
CA ILE A 7 -1.54 -2.56 0.08
C ILE A 7 -1.76 -1.49 1.15
N THR A 8 -2.21 -1.93 2.31
CA THR A 8 -2.25 -1.12 3.53
C THR A 8 -1.25 -1.63 4.55
N ALA A 9 -1.18 -1.01 5.72
CA ALA A 9 -0.24 -1.45 6.75
C ALA A 9 -0.73 -1.13 8.16
N THR A 10 -0.05 -1.71 9.14
CA THR A 10 -0.30 -1.46 10.57
C THR A 10 0.14 -0.07 11.04
N GLY A 11 0.88 0.68 10.20
CA GLY A 11 1.36 2.02 10.53
C GLY A 11 2.22 2.64 9.43
N THR A 12 2.87 3.75 9.77
CA THR A 12 3.90 4.38 8.94
C THR A 12 5.22 3.64 9.12
N ASP A 13 6.10 3.66 8.11
CA ASP A 13 7.46 3.11 8.10
C ASP A 13 7.58 1.59 8.36
N VAL A 14 6.49 0.84 8.24
CA VAL A 14 6.51 -0.63 8.32
C VAL A 14 6.93 -1.30 7.00
N GLY A 15 7.17 -0.51 5.94
CA GLY A 15 7.71 -0.99 4.67
C GLY A 15 6.69 -1.23 3.56
N LYS A 16 5.53 -0.54 3.56
CA LYS A 16 4.54 -0.63 2.46
C LYS A 16 5.17 -0.50 1.07
N THR A 17 5.89 0.58 0.85
CA THR A 17 6.50 0.91 -0.44
C THR A 17 7.53 -0.14 -0.87
N TYR A 18 8.31 -0.64 0.08
CA TYR A 18 9.26 -1.72 -0.17
C TYR A 18 8.55 -3.01 -0.63
N ILE A 19 7.51 -3.42 0.10
CA ILE A 19 6.71 -4.60 -0.23
C ILE A 19 5.98 -4.41 -1.57
N SER A 20 5.38 -3.24 -1.81
CA SER A 20 4.75 -2.90 -3.09
C SER A 20 5.74 -3.05 -4.25
N ALA A 21 6.95 -2.54 -4.10
CA ALA A 21 8.01 -2.64 -5.10
C ALA A 21 8.40 -4.09 -5.40
N LEU A 22 8.54 -4.93 -4.36
CA LEU A 22 8.85 -6.35 -4.52
C LEU A 22 7.72 -7.11 -5.22
N ILE A 23 6.46 -6.80 -4.92
CA ILE A 23 5.29 -7.43 -5.57
C ILE A 23 5.26 -7.06 -7.05
N VAL A 24 5.36 -5.76 -7.38
CA VAL A 24 5.35 -5.31 -8.79
C VAL A 24 6.51 -5.93 -9.56
N LYS A 25 7.73 -5.89 -9.01
CA LYS A 25 8.91 -6.51 -9.59
C LYS A 25 8.69 -7.99 -9.84
N LYS A 26 8.24 -8.74 -8.82
CA LYS A 26 8.03 -10.19 -8.91
C LYS A 26 7.03 -10.57 -10.00
N LEU A 27 5.90 -9.87 -10.09
CA LEU A 27 4.90 -10.13 -11.11
C LEU A 27 5.44 -9.85 -12.52
N ARG A 28 6.24 -8.80 -12.68
CA ARG A 28 6.90 -8.50 -13.96
C ARG A 28 7.97 -9.54 -14.33
N GLU A 29 8.74 -10.05 -13.37
CA GLU A 29 9.67 -11.16 -13.58
C GLU A 29 8.97 -12.45 -14.03
N LEU A 30 7.72 -12.65 -13.60
CA LEU A 30 6.86 -13.77 -14.05
C LEU A 30 6.19 -13.53 -15.42
N GLY A 31 6.45 -12.39 -16.05
CA GLY A 31 5.93 -12.05 -17.38
C GLY A 31 4.58 -11.32 -17.37
N TYR A 32 4.04 -10.96 -16.20
CA TYR A 32 2.80 -10.17 -16.13
C TYR A 32 3.07 -8.69 -16.37
N ASN A 33 2.16 -8.02 -17.08
CA ASN A 33 2.17 -6.56 -17.20
C ASN A 33 1.60 -5.97 -15.90
N CYS A 34 2.46 -5.80 -14.89
CA CYS A 34 2.09 -5.27 -13.57
C CYS A 34 2.53 -3.81 -13.40
N GLY A 35 1.59 -2.97 -12.95
CA GLY A 35 1.79 -1.56 -12.62
C GLY A 35 1.60 -1.24 -11.14
N TYR A 36 1.67 0.05 -10.84
CA TYR A 36 1.55 0.62 -9.50
C TYR A 36 0.67 1.85 -9.52
N PHE A 37 -0.03 2.15 -8.43
CA PHE A 37 -0.79 3.37 -8.25
C PHE A 37 -0.82 3.80 -6.77
N LYS A 38 -0.76 5.12 -6.52
CA LYS A 38 -0.86 5.68 -5.18
C LYS A 38 -1.89 6.82 -5.14
N PRO A 39 -2.94 6.73 -4.31
CA PRO A 39 -3.97 7.77 -4.21
C PRO A 39 -3.41 9.13 -3.79
N ALA A 40 -2.51 9.18 -2.82
CA ALA A 40 -1.84 10.40 -2.40
C ALA A 40 -0.48 10.12 -1.79
N LEU A 41 0.47 11.04 -1.98
CA LEU A 41 1.79 11.05 -1.38
C LEU A 41 2.06 12.42 -0.77
N SER A 42 2.52 12.43 0.48
CA SER A 42 3.07 13.61 1.18
C SER A 42 4.57 13.43 1.42
N GLY A 43 5.30 14.53 1.53
CA GLY A 43 6.76 14.50 1.67
C GLY A 43 7.50 14.21 0.37
N ALA A 44 6.98 14.69 -0.76
CA ALA A 44 7.67 14.59 -2.05
C ALA A 44 9.00 15.36 -2.01
N ILE A 45 10.02 14.79 -2.64
CA ILE A 45 11.35 15.39 -2.74
C ILE A 45 11.31 16.46 -3.83
N GLU A 46 11.80 17.66 -3.53
CA GLU A 46 11.97 18.69 -4.55
C GLU A 46 13.40 18.62 -5.14
N LYS A 47 13.48 18.44 -6.45
CA LYS A 47 14.72 18.44 -7.20
C LYS A 47 14.55 19.25 -8.48
N ASP A 48 15.44 20.23 -8.70
CA ASP A 48 15.42 21.11 -9.88
C ASP A 48 14.05 21.79 -10.11
N GLY A 49 13.39 22.24 -9.01
CA GLY A 49 12.06 22.86 -9.03
C GLY A 49 10.89 21.92 -9.34
N LYS A 50 11.11 20.63 -9.38
CA LYS A 50 10.08 19.61 -9.61
C LYS A 50 9.91 18.71 -8.39
N LEU A 51 8.66 18.36 -8.08
CA LEU A 51 8.35 17.38 -7.06
C LEU A 51 8.53 15.97 -7.62
N ILE A 52 9.22 15.13 -6.86
CA ILE A 52 9.39 13.71 -7.16
C ILE A 52 8.65 12.93 -6.06
N PRO A 53 7.61 12.17 -6.40
CA PRO A 53 6.92 11.29 -5.45
C PRO A 53 7.80 10.07 -5.16
N GLY A 54 8.51 10.12 -4.03
CA GLY A 54 9.57 9.16 -3.67
C GLY A 54 9.12 7.71 -3.70
N ASP A 55 7.92 7.40 -3.18
CA ASP A 55 7.39 6.03 -3.18
C ASP A 55 7.19 5.50 -4.61
N CYS A 56 6.57 6.33 -5.49
CA CYS A 56 6.37 5.95 -6.88
C CYS A 56 7.69 5.76 -7.61
N ASP A 57 8.63 6.70 -7.45
CA ASP A 57 9.96 6.62 -8.03
C ASP A 57 10.71 5.35 -7.60
N PHE A 58 10.65 5.01 -6.31
CA PHE A 58 11.25 3.80 -5.76
C PHE A 58 10.65 2.52 -6.36
N VAL A 59 9.31 2.43 -6.40
CA VAL A 59 8.61 1.26 -6.95
C VAL A 59 8.93 1.09 -8.42
N LEU A 60 8.83 2.16 -9.22
CA LEU A 60 9.08 2.10 -10.66
C LEU A 60 10.52 1.69 -10.97
N LYS A 61 11.50 2.27 -10.29
CA LYS A 61 12.93 1.91 -10.44
C LYS A 61 13.19 0.45 -10.07
N THR A 62 12.66 0.00 -8.93
CA THR A 62 12.82 -1.38 -8.45
C THR A 62 12.22 -2.40 -9.41
N ALA A 63 11.08 -2.06 -10.01
CA ALA A 63 10.36 -2.92 -10.95
C ALA A 63 10.83 -2.79 -12.42
N GLY A 64 11.83 -1.94 -12.69
CA GLY A 64 12.34 -1.72 -14.04
C GLY A 64 11.33 -1.03 -14.98
N ILE A 65 10.47 -0.18 -14.43
CA ILE A 65 9.48 0.60 -15.20
C ILE A 65 10.09 1.98 -15.50
N ASN A 66 10.35 2.24 -16.78
CA ASN A 66 10.86 3.52 -17.24
C ASN A 66 9.71 4.47 -17.58
N ALA A 67 9.17 5.17 -16.57
CA ALA A 67 8.07 6.10 -16.72
C ALA A 67 8.19 7.27 -15.73
N ASN A 68 7.41 8.34 -15.93
CA ASN A 68 7.40 9.47 -15.03
C ASN A 68 6.63 9.10 -13.74
N PRO A 69 7.25 9.15 -12.53
CA PRO A 69 6.57 8.79 -11.28
C PRO A 69 5.31 9.60 -10.98
N MET A 70 5.18 10.81 -11.52
CA MET A 70 4.00 11.65 -11.35
C MET A 70 2.74 11.09 -12.00
N ASP A 71 2.87 10.19 -12.98
CA ASP A 71 1.74 9.59 -13.68
C ASP A 71 1.07 8.46 -12.85
N TYR A 72 1.72 8.05 -11.76
CA TYR A 72 1.32 6.91 -10.91
C TYR A 72 0.75 7.36 -9.55
N VAL A 73 0.46 8.65 -9.40
CA VAL A 73 -0.06 9.21 -8.14
C VAL A 73 -1.09 10.31 -8.41
N SER A 74 -2.24 10.28 -7.72
CA SER A 74 -3.28 11.30 -7.91
C SER A 74 -2.94 12.64 -7.27
N TYR A 75 -2.40 12.60 -6.05
CA TYR A 75 -2.05 13.80 -5.28
C TYR A 75 -0.63 13.72 -4.74
N VAL A 76 0.15 14.77 -5.02
CA VAL A 76 1.52 14.92 -4.51
C VAL A 76 1.61 16.21 -3.72
N TYR A 77 2.13 16.09 -2.49
CA TYR A 77 2.38 17.18 -1.56
C TYR A 77 3.85 17.22 -1.15
N LYS A 78 4.39 18.43 -1.06
CA LYS A 78 5.77 18.67 -0.57
C LYS A 78 5.85 18.47 0.94
N THR A 79 4.81 18.87 1.67
CA THR A 79 4.78 18.84 3.13
C THR A 79 4.71 17.40 3.64
N ALA A 80 5.68 16.99 4.48
CA ALA A 80 5.80 15.63 5.01
C ALA A 80 4.96 15.44 6.29
N VAL A 81 3.65 15.36 6.13
CA VAL A 81 2.66 15.09 7.19
C VAL A 81 1.58 14.17 6.63
N SER A 82 0.56 13.83 7.42
CA SER A 82 -0.58 13.03 6.92
C SER A 82 -1.27 13.69 5.72
N PRO A 83 -1.84 12.91 4.78
CA PRO A 83 -2.39 13.44 3.52
C PRO A 83 -3.41 14.57 3.71
N HIS A 84 -4.33 14.44 4.68
CA HIS A 84 -5.33 15.48 4.95
C HIS A 84 -4.67 16.80 5.35
N LEU A 85 -3.67 16.75 6.27
CA LEU A 85 -3.00 17.95 6.74
C LEU A 85 -2.12 18.58 5.65
N ALA A 86 -1.41 17.77 4.85
CA ALA A 86 -0.67 18.26 3.70
C ALA A 86 -1.58 18.95 2.68
N SER A 87 -2.75 18.37 2.43
CA SER A 87 -3.75 18.93 1.52
C SER A 87 -4.32 20.29 2.00
N GLU A 88 -4.45 20.44 3.31
CA GLU A 88 -4.88 21.70 3.94
C GLU A 88 -3.80 22.78 3.86
N ILE A 89 -2.56 22.43 4.23
CA ILE A 89 -1.42 23.38 4.20
C ILE A 89 -1.17 23.89 2.77
N GLU A 90 -1.27 23.01 1.78
CA GLU A 90 -1.01 23.35 0.38
C GLU A 90 -2.26 23.78 -0.39
N ASN A 91 -3.40 23.97 0.27
CA ASN A 91 -4.69 24.38 -0.33
C ASN A 91 -5.08 23.54 -1.57
N LYS A 92 -4.83 22.24 -1.52
CA LYS A 92 -5.11 21.28 -2.60
C LYS A 92 -5.91 20.09 -2.04
N PRO A 93 -7.22 20.25 -1.82
CA PRO A 93 -8.03 19.23 -1.16
C PRO A 93 -8.13 17.94 -1.98
N ILE A 94 -8.04 16.82 -1.27
CA ILE A 94 -8.16 15.49 -1.87
C ILE A 94 -9.64 15.20 -2.11
N LYS A 95 -9.98 14.83 -3.35
CA LYS A 95 -11.33 14.44 -3.79
C LYS A 95 -11.31 13.01 -4.29
N ILE A 96 -12.29 12.22 -3.88
CA ILE A 96 -12.39 10.80 -4.23
C ILE A 96 -12.60 10.61 -5.74
N GLU A 97 -13.34 11.53 -6.38
CA GLU A 97 -13.63 11.48 -7.80
C GLU A 97 -12.36 11.54 -8.66
N LYS A 98 -11.37 12.33 -8.25
CA LYS A 98 -10.08 12.38 -8.95
C LYS A 98 -9.32 11.06 -8.78
N ILE A 99 -9.28 10.51 -7.57
CA ILE A 99 -8.63 9.22 -7.29
C ILE A 99 -9.26 8.12 -8.16
N LYS A 100 -10.59 8.06 -8.21
CA LYS A 100 -11.32 7.11 -9.07
C LYS A 100 -10.99 7.28 -10.54
N SER A 101 -11.05 8.52 -11.02
CA SER A 101 -10.75 8.82 -12.43
C SER A 101 -9.33 8.44 -12.82
N ASP A 102 -8.35 8.69 -11.96
CA ASP A 102 -6.95 8.35 -12.23
C ASP A 102 -6.72 6.84 -12.15
N PHE A 103 -7.34 6.16 -11.17
CA PHE A 103 -7.33 4.70 -11.07
C PHE A 103 -7.94 4.04 -12.32
N GLU A 104 -9.11 4.53 -12.80
CA GLU A 104 -9.76 4.02 -14.00
C GLU A 104 -8.95 4.22 -15.29
N LYS A 105 -8.09 5.23 -15.33
CA LYS A 105 -7.15 5.43 -16.43
C LYS A 105 -6.00 4.44 -16.36
N ILE A 106 -5.33 4.40 -15.21
CA ILE A 106 -4.10 3.61 -15.07
C ILE A 106 -4.36 2.11 -15.13
N LYS A 107 -5.49 1.62 -14.60
CA LYS A 107 -5.80 0.19 -14.65
C LYS A 107 -5.92 -0.35 -16.08
N LYS A 108 -6.28 0.49 -17.07
CA LYS A 108 -6.37 0.07 -18.47
C LYS A 108 -5.01 -0.25 -19.13
N GLU A 109 -3.93 0.17 -18.49
CA GLU A 109 -2.58 0.01 -19.01
C GLU A 109 -1.92 -1.30 -18.54
N PHE A 110 -2.54 -1.97 -17.52
CA PHE A 110 -1.93 -3.10 -16.84
C PHE A 110 -2.90 -4.28 -16.67
N ASP A 111 -2.35 -5.50 -16.69
CA ASP A 111 -3.08 -6.73 -16.36
C ASP A 111 -3.20 -6.90 -14.83
N TYR A 112 -2.17 -6.43 -14.11
CA TYR A 112 -2.11 -6.42 -12.63
C TYR A 112 -1.77 -5.03 -12.13
N LEU A 113 -2.44 -4.57 -11.06
CA LEU A 113 -2.19 -3.26 -10.47
C LEU A 113 -2.06 -3.35 -8.95
N VAL A 114 -0.94 -2.90 -8.43
CA VAL A 114 -0.72 -2.71 -6.99
C VAL A 114 -1.10 -1.28 -6.63
N VAL A 115 -2.07 -1.12 -5.73
CA VAL A 115 -2.49 0.18 -5.20
C VAL A 115 -1.95 0.33 -3.79
N GLU A 116 -1.21 1.39 -3.50
CA GLU A 116 -0.59 1.59 -2.18
C GLU A 116 -1.24 2.73 -1.41
N GLY A 117 -1.68 2.45 -0.18
CA GLY A 117 -2.20 3.45 0.75
C GLY A 117 -1.12 4.34 1.38
N ALA A 118 -1.55 5.30 2.18
CA ALA A 118 -0.70 6.14 3.01
C ALA A 118 -0.93 5.84 4.49
N GLY A 119 0.12 5.88 5.31
CA GLY A 119 0.02 5.61 6.75
C GLY A 119 -0.51 4.21 7.08
N GLY A 120 -1.29 4.09 8.15
CA GLY A 120 -2.04 2.88 8.51
C GLY A 120 -3.47 2.90 8.00
N ILE A 121 -4.27 1.86 8.36
CA ILE A 121 -5.65 1.69 7.86
C ILE A 121 -6.58 2.88 8.18
N VAL A 122 -6.36 3.59 9.28
CA VAL A 122 -7.19 4.75 9.71
C VAL A 122 -6.55 6.07 9.23
N CYS A 123 -5.94 6.12 8.06
CA CYS A 123 -5.33 7.33 7.56
C CYS A 123 -6.39 8.30 6.97
N PRO A 124 -6.46 9.56 7.43
CA PRO A 124 -7.35 10.55 6.87
C PRO A 124 -6.78 11.18 5.59
N PHE A 125 -7.63 11.37 4.60
CA PHE A 125 -7.32 12.02 3.31
C PHE A 125 -7.98 13.40 3.18
N ASN A 126 -9.20 13.56 3.70
CA ASN A 126 -9.88 14.85 3.78
C ASN A 126 -10.82 14.83 4.99
N LEU A 127 -10.78 15.87 5.84
CA LEU A 127 -11.64 15.97 7.02
C LEU A 127 -12.43 17.29 7.05
N ARG A 128 -12.21 18.22 6.10
CA ARG A 128 -12.89 19.53 6.07
C ARG A 128 -14.14 19.51 5.20
N GLU A 129 -13.98 19.14 3.92
CA GLU A 129 -15.09 19.18 2.97
C GLU A 129 -15.94 17.89 3.05
N GLN A 130 -15.29 16.77 3.29
CA GLN A 130 -15.93 15.47 3.47
C GLN A 130 -15.06 14.59 4.38
N LYS A 131 -15.70 13.73 5.16
CA LYS A 131 -14.95 12.73 5.92
C LYS A 131 -14.49 11.61 4.98
N LEU A 132 -13.25 11.72 4.46
CA LEU A 132 -12.62 10.76 3.58
C LEU A 132 -11.42 10.12 4.29
N LEU A 133 -11.53 8.84 4.60
CA LEU A 133 -10.47 8.02 5.17
C LEU A 133 -9.98 6.98 4.16
N LEU A 134 -8.85 6.32 4.45
CA LEU A 134 -8.32 5.26 3.60
C LEU A 134 -9.32 4.12 3.32
N PRO A 135 -10.11 3.63 4.31
CA PRO A 135 -11.15 2.62 4.04
C PRO A 135 -12.19 3.06 3.01
N ASP A 136 -12.53 4.34 2.97
CA ASP A 136 -13.48 4.84 1.98
C ASP A 136 -12.91 4.74 0.57
N ILE A 137 -11.61 5.06 0.40
CA ILE A 137 -10.92 4.90 -0.89
C ILE A 137 -10.88 3.42 -1.30
N ILE A 138 -10.53 2.51 -0.39
CA ILE A 138 -10.48 1.07 -0.66
C ILE A 138 -11.84 0.58 -1.16
N LYS A 139 -12.92 0.95 -0.49
CA LYS A 139 -14.29 0.58 -0.86
C LYS A 139 -14.72 1.18 -2.19
N GLU A 140 -14.41 2.45 -2.43
CA GLU A 140 -14.77 3.14 -3.67
C GLU A 140 -14.01 2.59 -4.91
N LEU A 141 -12.83 2.02 -4.71
CA LEU A 141 -12.07 1.33 -5.74
C LEU A 141 -12.42 -0.16 -5.84
N ASP A 142 -13.30 -0.65 -4.97
CA ASP A 142 -13.73 -2.05 -4.85
C ASP A 142 -12.56 -3.04 -4.74
N LEU A 143 -11.59 -2.78 -3.88
CA LEU A 143 -10.36 -3.56 -3.74
C LEU A 143 -10.34 -4.39 -2.46
N ASP A 144 -9.81 -5.61 -2.58
CA ASP A 144 -9.36 -6.41 -1.44
C ASP A 144 -7.98 -5.91 -0.98
N ILE A 145 -7.60 -6.21 0.27
CA ILE A 145 -6.35 -5.72 0.84
C ILE A 145 -5.36 -6.82 1.24
N LEU A 146 -4.06 -6.49 1.14
CA LEU A 146 -2.98 -7.14 1.87
C LEU A 146 -2.47 -6.15 2.94
N VAL A 147 -2.23 -6.66 4.15
CA VAL A 147 -1.78 -5.87 5.30
C VAL A 147 -0.29 -6.10 5.52
N VAL A 148 0.51 -5.07 5.38
CA VAL A 148 1.94 -5.10 5.71
C VAL A 148 2.11 -4.78 7.20
N ALA A 149 2.83 -5.63 7.91
CA ALA A 149 3.18 -5.44 9.31
C ALA A 149 4.68 -5.70 9.53
N SER A 150 5.27 -5.00 10.49
CA SER A 150 6.62 -5.33 10.95
C SER A 150 6.57 -6.65 11.74
N ALA A 151 7.60 -7.48 11.65
CA ALA A 151 7.70 -8.71 12.45
C ALA A 151 8.11 -8.46 13.93
N SER A 152 8.46 -7.21 14.28
CA SER A 152 9.01 -6.83 15.58
C SER A 152 8.01 -6.87 16.73
N LEU A 153 8.49 -6.63 17.96
CA LEU A 153 7.67 -6.49 19.17
C LEU A 153 6.55 -5.45 18.97
N GLY A 154 5.34 -5.81 19.40
CA GLY A 154 4.13 -4.97 19.27
C GLY A 154 3.30 -5.28 18.02
N THR A 155 3.80 -6.12 17.09
CA THR A 155 3.09 -6.44 15.85
C THR A 155 1.76 -7.15 16.09
N ILE A 156 1.66 -7.99 17.11
CA ILE A 156 0.41 -8.70 17.44
C ILE A 156 -0.71 -7.68 17.63
N ASN A 157 -0.52 -6.71 18.52
CA ASN A 157 -1.52 -5.68 18.80
C ASN A 157 -1.87 -4.87 17.54
N SER A 158 -0.86 -4.32 16.85
CA SER A 158 -1.11 -3.46 15.69
C SER A 158 -1.75 -4.20 14.53
N THR A 159 -1.39 -5.46 14.30
CA THR A 159 -1.94 -6.27 13.21
C THR A 159 -3.39 -6.68 13.52
N VAL A 160 -3.66 -7.15 14.74
CA VAL A 160 -5.03 -7.52 15.15
C VAL A 160 -5.96 -6.31 15.03
N LEU A 161 -5.59 -5.16 15.58
CA LEU A 161 -6.42 -3.96 15.51
C LEU A 161 -6.65 -3.50 14.06
N THR A 162 -5.62 -3.57 13.20
CA THR A 162 -5.74 -3.20 11.78
C THR A 162 -6.72 -4.12 11.05
N ILE A 163 -6.61 -5.43 11.25
CA ILE A 163 -7.45 -6.42 10.56
C ILE A 163 -8.88 -6.35 11.06
N GLU A 164 -9.10 -6.26 12.37
CA GLU A 164 -10.43 -6.15 12.93
C GLU A 164 -11.13 -4.85 12.50
N TYR A 165 -10.40 -3.75 12.44
CA TYR A 165 -10.93 -2.51 11.89
C TYR A 165 -11.29 -2.65 10.40
N ALA A 166 -10.45 -3.27 9.58
CA ALA A 166 -10.74 -3.53 8.17
C ALA A 166 -12.01 -4.36 8.00
N LYS A 167 -12.16 -5.45 8.77
CA LYS A 167 -13.37 -6.29 8.77
C LYS A 167 -14.62 -5.51 9.17
N GLN A 168 -14.55 -4.67 10.21
CA GLN A 168 -15.66 -3.80 10.63
C GLN A 168 -16.07 -2.81 9.54
N GLN A 169 -15.13 -2.38 8.69
CA GLN A 169 -15.41 -1.52 7.53
C GLN A 169 -15.95 -2.30 6.31
N GLY A 170 -16.10 -3.62 6.41
CA GLY A 170 -16.54 -4.48 5.30
C GLY A 170 -15.46 -4.72 4.25
N ILE A 171 -14.17 -4.51 4.58
CA ILE A 171 -13.04 -4.68 3.67
C ILE A 171 -12.51 -6.11 3.80
N ASN A 172 -12.34 -6.78 2.65
CA ASN A 172 -11.84 -8.15 2.61
C ASN A 172 -10.31 -8.19 2.71
N VAL A 173 -9.80 -8.87 3.75
CA VAL A 173 -8.36 -9.05 4.00
C VAL A 173 -7.89 -10.36 3.38
N LYS A 174 -7.06 -10.30 2.35
CA LYS A 174 -6.50 -11.47 1.66
C LYS A 174 -5.33 -12.11 2.38
N GLY A 175 -4.65 -11.36 3.24
CA GLY A 175 -3.55 -11.89 4.03
C GLY A 175 -2.66 -10.81 4.64
N ILE A 176 -1.68 -11.28 5.38
CA ILE A 176 -0.68 -10.49 6.09
C ILE A 176 0.68 -10.71 5.43
N ILE A 177 1.47 -9.66 5.31
CA ILE A 177 2.88 -9.73 4.90
C ILE A 177 3.73 -9.22 6.07
N LEU A 178 4.54 -10.10 6.64
CA LEU A 178 5.48 -9.72 7.69
C LEU A 178 6.79 -9.25 7.07
N ASN A 179 7.09 -7.98 7.26
CA ASN A 179 8.33 -7.35 6.80
C ASN A 179 9.39 -7.34 7.91
N ASN A 180 10.66 -7.39 7.52
CA ASN A 180 11.82 -7.54 8.41
C ASN A 180 11.74 -8.78 9.28
N TYR A 181 11.27 -9.89 8.71
CA TYR A 181 11.11 -11.16 9.41
C TYR A 181 12.40 -11.98 9.40
N ASP A 182 12.88 -12.33 10.58
CA ASP A 182 13.98 -13.28 10.76
C ASP A 182 13.41 -14.64 11.26
N GLU A 183 13.57 -15.67 10.43
CA GLU A 183 13.13 -17.02 10.77
C GLU A 183 13.92 -17.67 11.92
N ASN A 184 15.03 -17.09 12.35
CA ASN A 184 15.81 -17.55 13.51
C ASN A 184 15.39 -16.88 14.82
N ASP A 185 14.66 -15.77 14.75
CA ASP A 185 14.14 -15.06 15.92
C ASP A 185 12.89 -15.78 16.48
N PHE A 186 13.00 -16.29 17.71
CA PHE A 186 11.92 -17.02 18.37
C PHE A 186 10.67 -16.17 18.62
N MET A 187 10.85 -14.87 18.95
CA MET A 187 9.74 -13.94 19.17
C MET A 187 8.98 -13.68 17.86
N GLN A 188 9.69 -13.51 16.76
CA GLN A 188 9.05 -13.27 15.46
C GLN A 188 8.31 -14.50 14.93
N LYS A 189 8.83 -15.70 15.21
CA LYS A 189 8.10 -16.95 14.94
C LYS A 189 6.79 -17.03 15.72
N ASP A 190 6.83 -16.72 17.01
CA ASP A 190 5.62 -16.68 17.85
C ASP A 190 4.67 -15.57 17.37
N ASN A 191 5.16 -14.38 17.11
CA ASN A 191 4.36 -13.28 16.57
C ASN A 191 3.58 -13.68 15.30
N LYS A 192 4.24 -14.40 14.37
CA LYS A 192 3.58 -14.91 13.16
C LYS A 192 2.41 -15.85 13.52
N ILE A 193 2.63 -16.79 14.40
CA ILE A 193 1.60 -17.74 14.85
C ILE A 193 0.44 -17.00 15.54
N GLN A 194 0.76 -16.04 16.41
CA GLN A 194 -0.27 -15.33 17.18
C GLN A 194 -1.12 -14.39 16.31
N VAL A 195 -0.52 -13.70 15.33
CA VAL A 195 -1.33 -12.86 14.43
C VAL A 195 -2.27 -13.69 13.56
N GLU A 196 -1.85 -14.88 13.09
CA GLU A 196 -2.72 -15.82 12.37
C GLU A 196 -3.86 -16.34 13.26
N ASN A 197 -3.55 -16.81 14.46
CA ASN A 197 -4.53 -17.36 15.40
C ASN A 197 -5.58 -16.32 15.84
N LEU A 198 -5.15 -15.09 16.11
CA LEU A 198 -6.03 -14.04 16.64
C LEU A 198 -6.89 -13.37 15.56
N THR A 199 -6.39 -13.31 14.32
CA THR A 199 -7.08 -12.62 13.23
C THR A 199 -7.85 -13.56 12.31
N GLY A 200 -7.47 -14.84 12.25
CA GLY A 200 -7.93 -15.80 11.25
C GLY A 200 -7.42 -15.53 9.83
N ALA A 201 -6.55 -14.50 9.65
CA ALA A 201 -5.92 -14.18 8.38
C ALA A 201 -4.54 -14.83 8.29
N ASN A 202 -4.21 -15.42 7.14
CA ASN A 202 -2.91 -16.09 6.94
C ASN A 202 -1.78 -15.07 6.69
N VAL A 203 -0.59 -15.38 7.20
CA VAL A 203 0.65 -14.74 6.75
C VAL A 203 1.04 -15.36 5.40
N VAL A 204 0.79 -14.61 4.33
CA VAL A 204 0.96 -15.06 2.93
C VAL A 204 2.38 -14.88 2.41
N ALA A 205 3.15 -14.02 3.05
CA ALA A 205 4.58 -13.83 2.79
C ALA A 205 5.31 -13.33 4.03
N THR A 206 6.59 -13.69 4.12
CA THR A 206 7.57 -13.09 5.04
C THR A 206 8.72 -12.56 4.21
N VAL A 207 9.22 -11.37 4.55
CA VAL A 207 10.29 -10.70 3.83
C VAL A 207 11.38 -10.34 4.85
N LYS A 208 12.61 -10.80 4.62
CA LYS A 208 13.77 -10.47 5.46
C LYS A 208 14.23 -9.03 5.17
N SER A 209 14.97 -8.45 6.08
CA SER A 209 15.63 -7.16 5.81
C SER A 209 16.54 -7.27 4.59
N ASN A 210 16.40 -6.33 3.65
CA ASN A 210 17.13 -6.27 2.39
C ASN A 210 16.86 -7.40 1.38
N ASP A 211 15.81 -8.19 1.55
CA ASP A 211 15.39 -9.12 0.51
C ASP A 211 15.05 -8.37 -0.79
N ILE A 212 15.48 -8.91 -1.92
CA ILE A 212 15.26 -8.30 -3.24
C ILE A 212 14.12 -8.97 -4.01
N THR A 213 13.43 -9.92 -3.39
CA THR A 213 12.32 -10.69 -4.00
C THR A 213 11.27 -11.05 -2.94
N ILE A 214 10.09 -11.42 -3.42
CA ILE A 214 8.97 -11.92 -2.64
C ILE A 214 8.33 -13.11 -3.38
N ASN A 215 7.53 -13.90 -2.70
CA ASN A 215 6.75 -14.98 -3.32
C ASN A 215 5.74 -14.42 -4.34
N ASP A 216 5.29 -15.26 -5.27
CA ASP A 216 4.19 -14.93 -6.17
C ASP A 216 2.88 -14.74 -5.37
N LEU A 217 2.35 -13.54 -5.41
CA LEU A 217 1.11 -13.14 -4.75
C LEU A 217 -0.04 -12.88 -5.75
N SER A 218 0.12 -13.22 -7.03
CA SER A 218 -0.86 -12.97 -8.11
C SER A 218 -2.27 -13.50 -7.79
N LYS A 219 -2.35 -14.63 -7.09
CA LYS A 219 -3.61 -15.28 -6.70
C LYS A 219 -4.48 -14.47 -5.72
N PHE A 220 -3.92 -13.43 -5.08
CA PHE A 220 -4.65 -12.57 -4.14
C PHE A 220 -5.28 -11.35 -4.81
N PHE A 221 -4.96 -11.09 -6.07
CA PHE A 221 -5.50 -9.95 -6.82
C PHE A 221 -6.94 -10.23 -7.27
N LYS A 222 -7.80 -9.22 -7.11
CA LYS A 222 -9.20 -9.23 -7.50
C LYS A 222 -9.38 -8.63 -8.89
N GLU A 223 -10.27 -9.19 -9.71
CA GLU A 223 -10.70 -8.57 -10.98
C GLU A 223 -11.52 -7.29 -10.72
N VAL A 224 -11.21 -6.21 -11.42
CA VAL A 224 -11.78 -4.87 -11.25
C VAL A 224 -12.05 -4.17 -12.58
#